data_67d5beb1145057664cec970293727fbe
#
_entry.id   67d5beb1145057664cec970293727fbe
#
_cell.length_a   1.000
_cell.length_b   1.000
_cell.length_c   1.000
_cell.angle_alpha   90.00
_cell.angle_beta   90.00
_cell.angle_gamma   90.00
#
_symmetry.space_group_name_H-M   'P 1'
#
loop_
_entity.id
_entity.type
_entity.pdbx_description
1 polymer ?
#
loop_
_entity_poly.entity_id
_entity_poly.type
_entity_poly.pdbx_seq_one_letter_code
_entity_poly.pdbx_strand_id
1 'polypeptide(L)'
;RQARDIGAVVASDECYAELGWGAWDEARGGQRVPSILDPRVCDGDFTGLFAAYSLSKQSNLAGYRAAFIAGDAQLMPNLINSRKHAGMIVPAPVQRALIAALGDEAHVAAQKDKYRARRETLLAAITEALLAAITAAGGRVENSEAGLYLWTTFGEDTWASIERLAKLGIVAGPGVFYGEDGAGYVRIALTASDEDIAKASERLTASAG
;
A
#
# COMPACT_ATOMS: atom_id res chain seq x y z
N ARG A 1 -22.47 -4.74 7.30
CA ARG A 1 -23.95 -4.80 7.43
C ARG A 1 -24.61 -4.57 6.08
N GLN A 2 -24.47 -3.42 5.44
CA GLN A 2 -25.12 -3.11 4.15
C GLN A 2 -24.93 -4.18 3.08
N ALA A 3 -23.72 -4.76 2.95
CA ALA A 3 -23.47 -5.83 1.99
C ALA A 3 -24.30 -7.09 2.28
N ARG A 4 -24.47 -7.46 3.54
CA ARG A 4 -25.31 -8.60 3.94
C ARG A 4 -26.78 -8.36 3.66
N ASP A 5 -27.25 -7.13 3.87
CA ASP A 5 -28.66 -6.75 3.65
C ASP A 5 -29.07 -6.93 2.17
N ILE A 6 -28.12 -6.85 1.25
CA ILE A 6 -28.33 -7.05 -0.19
C ILE A 6 -27.77 -8.40 -0.70
N GLY A 7 -27.31 -9.28 0.20
CA GLY A 7 -26.73 -10.59 -0.16
C GLY A 7 -25.42 -10.51 -0.93
N ALA A 8 -24.68 -9.42 -0.80
CA ALA A 8 -23.38 -9.26 -1.46
C ALA A 8 -22.24 -9.88 -0.64
N VAL A 9 -21.27 -10.48 -1.34
CA VAL A 9 -20.00 -10.93 -0.76
C VAL A 9 -19.02 -9.77 -0.77
N VAL A 10 -18.29 -9.59 0.34
CA VAL A 10 -17.24 -8.58 0.48
C VAL A 10 -15.88 -9.26 0.48
N ALA A 11 -15.02 -8.88 -0.46
CA ALA A 11 -13.63 -9.30 -0.51
C ALA A 11 -12.73 -8.09 -0.20
N SER A 12 -11.92 -8.19 0.87
CA SER A 12 -10.94 -7.18 1.26
C SER A 12 -9.56 -7.59 0.76
N ASP A 13 -8.90 -6.74 -0.02
CA ASP A 13 -7.48 -6.92 -0.36
C ASP A 13 -6.62 -6.34 0.78
N GLU A 14 -6.00 -7.22 1.55
CA GLU A 14 -5.22 -6.88 2.74
C GLU A 14 -3.70 -7.02 2.52
N CYS A 15 -3.24 -6.89 1.28
CA CYS A 15 -1.81 -7.04 0.97
C CYS A 15 -0.91 -5.96 1.61
N TYR A 16 -1.49 -4.89 2.16
CA TYR A 16 -0.79 -3.82 2.88
C TYR A 16 -1.03 -3.81 4.40
N ALA A 17 -1.63 -4.86 4.96
CA ALA A 17 -2.01 -4.91 6.38
C ALA A 17 -0.86 -4.60 7.36
N GLU A 18 0.37 -5.04 7.04
CA GLU A 18 1.56 -4.77 7.88
C GLU A 18 2.20 -3.39 7.63
N LEU A 19 1.71 -2.61 6.67
CA LEU A 19 2.30 -1.34 6.24
C LEU A 19 1.43 -0.13 6.64
N GLY A 20 0.95 -0.14 7.86
CA GLY A 20 0.30 1.02 8.50
C GLY A 20 1.35 2.00 9.04
N TRP A 21 1.05 3.30 8.97
CA TRP A 21 1.91 4.40 9.40
C TRP A 21 1.16 5.33 10.36
N GLY A 22 1.90 6.11 11.17
CA GLY A 22 1.30 7.06 12.10
C GLY A 22 0.38 6.37 13.11
N ALA A 23 -0.91 6.72 13.13
CA ALA A 23 -1.90 6.13 14.03
C ALA A 23 -2.11 4.62 13.81
N TRP A 24 -1.67 4.07 12.68
CA TRP A 24 -1.75 2.66 12.31
C TRP A 24 -0.39 1.94 12.35
N ASP A 25 0.60 2.52 13.01
CA ASP A 25 1.92 1.90 13.22
C ASP A 25 2.03 1.31 14.64
N GLU A 26 1.62 0.05 14.79
CA GLU A 26 1.63 -0.67 16.07
C GLU A 26 3.03 -0.66 16.73
N ALA A 27 4.10 -0.80 15.94
CA ALA A 27 5.47 -0.78 16.43
C ALA A 27 5.90 0.57 17.05
N ARG A 28 5.14 1.63 16.79
CA ARG A 28 5.36 2.98 17.34
C ARG A 28 4.23 3.45 18.27
N GLY A 29 3.45 2.51 18.83
CA GLY A 29 2.36 2.80 19.77
C GLY A 29 1.03 3.19 19.10
N GLY A 30 0.93 3.04 17.78
CA GLY A 30 -0.33 3.15 17.04
C GLY A 30 -1.19 1.88 17.17
N GLN A 31 -2.27 1.84 16.42
CA GLN A 31 -3.15 0.68 16.33
C GLN A 31 -2.71 -0.26 15.20
N ARG A 32 -2.99 -1.54 15.35
CA ARG A 32 -2.88 -2.49 14.23
C ARG A 32 -3.97 -2.22 13.20
N VAL A 33 -3.60 -2.25 11.91
CA VAL A 33 -4.57 -2.18 10.82
C VAL A 33 -5.53 -3.37 10.93
N PRO A 34 -6.85 -3.17 11.05
CA PRO A 34 -7.78 -4.26 11.23
C PRO A 34 -8.02 -5.03 9.91
N SER A 35 -8.10 -6.36 10.00
CA SER A 35 -8.64 -7.19 8.93
C SER A 35 -10.16 -7.06 8.85
N ILE A 36 -10.75 -7.31 7.68
CA ILE A 36 -12.21 -7.48 7.57
C ILE A 36 -12.72 -8.63 8.43
N LEU A 37 -11.84 -9.60 8.76
CA LEU A 37 -12.14 -10.74 9.63
C LEU A 37 -11.84 -10.46 11.12
N ASP A 38 -11.39 -9.25 11.47
CA ASP A 38 -11.22 -8.87 12.87
C ASP A 38 -12.60 -8.83 13.55
N PRO A 39 -12.78 -9.49 14.72
CA PRO A 39 -14.05 -9.45 15.44
C PRO A 39 -14.58 -8.04 15.72
N ARG A 40 -13.68 -7.06 15.87
CA ARG A 40 -14.05 -5.64 16.04
C ARG A 40 -14.70 -5.03 14.78
N VAL A 41 -14.48 -5.64 13.60
CA VAL A 41 -15.03 -5.20 12.30
C VAL A 41 -16.27 -5.99 11.93
N CYS A 42 -16.23 -7.33 12.10
CA CYS A 42 -17.27 -8.24 11.63
C CYS A 42 -18.18 -8.80 12.73
N ASP A 43 -18.02 -8.37 13.99
CA ASP A 43 -18.76 -8.89 15.16
C ASP A 43 -18.59 -10.44 15.35
N GLY A 44 -17.48 -11.01 14.83
CA GLY A 44 -17.20 -12.44 14.83
C GLY A 44 -18.00 -13.26 13.81
N ASP A 45 -18.81 -12.63 12.97
CA ASP A 45 -19.57 -13.28 11.90
C ASP A 45 -18.84 -13.10 10.56
N PHE A 46 -18.32 -14.21 10.01
CA PHE A 46 -17.58 -14.22 8.74
C PHE A 46 -18.47 -14.46 7.50
N THR A 47 -19.78 -14.57 7.68
CA THR A 47 -20.73 -14.84 6.59
C THR A 47 -20.59 -13.78 5.49
N GLY A 48 -20.31 -14.24 4.26
CA GLY A 48 -20.13 -13.38 3.08
C GLY A 48 -18.84 -12.55 3.09
N LEU A 49 -17.85 -12.83 3.97
CA LEU A 49 -16.61 -12.06 4.06
C LEU A 49 -15.40 -12.89 3.62
N PHE A 50 -14.51 -12.27 2.84
CA PHE A 50 -13.19 -12.80 2.49
C PHE A 50 -12.10 -11.74 2.69
N ALA A 51 -10.98 -12.16 3.28
CA ALA A 51 -9.72 -11.44 3.25
C ALA A 51 -8.77 -12.10 2.25
N ALA A 52 -8.30 -11.35 1.26
CA ALA A 52 -7.24 -11.77 0.35
C ALA A 52 -5.91 -11.21 0.86
N TYR A 53 -4.95 -12.08 1.15
CA TYR A 53 -3.68 -11.71 1.75
C TYR A 53 -2.50 -12.18 0.91
N SER A 54 -1.52 -11.28 0.71
CA SER A 54 -0.34 -11.56 -0.09
C SER A 54 0.93 -11.08 0.61
N LEU A 55 1.99 -11.87 0.53
CA LEU A 55 3.33 -11.52 1.02
C LEU A 55 4.12 -10.64 0.04
N SER A 56 3.52 -10.24 -1.06
CA SER A 56 4.17 -9.44 -2.11
C SER A 56 4.75 -8.13 -1.59
N LYS A 57 4.13 -7.50 -0.59
CA LYS A 57 4.50 -6.18 -0.09
C LYS A 57 5.29 -6.26 1.21
N GLN A 58 4.76 -6.92 2.24
CA GLN A 58 5.43 -7.03 3.53
C GLN A 58 6.73 -7.83 3.48
N SER A 59 6.80 -8.87 2.64
CA SER A 59 7.92 -9.81 2.56
C SER A 59 8.70 -9.70 1.25
N ASN A 60 8.39 -8.72 0.41
CA ASN A 60 9.05 -8.51 -0.89
C ASN A 60 9.00 -9.73 -1.84
N LEU A 61 7.97 -10.58 -1.70
CA LEU A 61 7.80 -11.84 -2.45
C LEU A 61 6.88 -11.70 -3.66
N ALA A 62 6.81 -10.53 -4.28
CA ALA A 62 5.94 -10.29 -5.44
C ALA A 62 6.23 -11.22 -6.62
N GLY A 63 7.48 -11.62 -6.82
CA GLY A 63 7.90 -12.54 -7.89
C GLY A 63 7.31 -13.95 -7.79
N TYR A 64 6.93 -14.40 -6.60
CA TYR A 64 6.33 -15.73 -6.38
C TYR A 64 4.89 -15.85 -6.86
N ARG A 65 4.21 -14.73 -7.14
CA ARG A 65 2.82 -14.68 -7.65
C ARG A 65 1.85 -15.51 -6.81
N ALA A 66 1.93 -15.40 -5.49
CA ALA A 66 1.12 -16.19 -4.58
C ALA A 66 0.45 -15.34 -3.51
N ALA A 67 -0.76 -15.76 -3.16
CA ALA A 67 -1.60 -15.19 -2.13
C ALA A 67 -2.47 -16.30 -1.52
N PHE A 68 -3.12 -16.01 -0.41
CA PHE A 68 -4.15 -16.87 0.15
C PHE A 68 -5.42 -16.07 0.46
N ILE A 69 -6.51 -16.78 0.61
CA ILE A 69 -7.82 -16.22 0.98
C ILE A 69 -8.29 -16.92 2.24
N ALA A 70 -8.81 -16.17 3.19
CA ALA A 70 -9.49 -16.65 4.37
C ALA A 70 -10.87 -16.02 4.49
N GLY A 71 -11.81 -16.65 5.16
CA GLY A 71 -13.14 -16.08 5.39
C GLY A 71 -14.24 -17.11 5.54
N ASP A 72 -15.40 -16.82 4.94
CA ASP A 72 -16.62 -17.62 5.03
C ASP A 72 -16.40 -19.10 4.71
N ALA A 73 -16.54 -19.95 5.74
CA ALA A 73 -16.33 -21.39 5.62
C ALA A 73 -17.36 -22.10 4.70
N GLN A 74 -18.52 -21.52 4.49
CA GLN A 74 -19.56 -22.11 3.63
C GLN A 74 -19.29 -21.81 2.14
N LEU A 75 -18.71 -20.66 1.83
CA LEU A 75 -18.36 -20.28 0.45
C LEU A 75 -17.00 -20.83 0.01
N MET A 76 -16.11 -21.11 0.93
CA MET A 76 -14.73 -21.55 0.65
C MET A 76 -14.64 -22.82 -0.21
N PRO A 77 -15.43 -23.89 0.03
CA PRO A 77 -15.38 -25.12 -0.79
C PRO A 77 -15.69 -24.85 -2.27
N ASN A 78 -16.66 -23.99 -2.56
CA ASN A 78 -17.02 -23.62 -3.93
C ASN A 78 -15.89 -22.85 -4.62
N LEU A 79 -15.26 -21.93 -3.89
CA LEU A 79 -14.12 -21.16 -4.39
C LEU A 79 -12.91 -22.09 -4.69
N ILE A 80 -12.59 -23.01 -3.79
CA ILE A 80 -11.52 -24.00 -3.98
C ILE A 80 -11.82 -24.89 -5.19
N ASN A 81 -13.04 -25.37 -5.31
CA ASN A 81 -13.45 -26.23 -6.42
C ASN A 81 -13.34 -25.50 -7.78
N SER A 82 -13.80 -24.26 -7.85
CA SER A 82 -13.65 -23.43 -9.05
C SER A 82 -12.18 -23.21 -9.42
N ARG A 83 -11.35 -22.84 -8.44
CA ARG A 83 -9.94 -22.52 -8.67
C ARG A 83 -9.09 -23.72 -9.09
N LYS A 84 -9.31 -24.91 -8.53
CA LYS A 84 -8.53 -26.10 -8.90
C LYS A 84 -8.73 -26.49 -10.37
N HIS A 85 -9.90 -26.18 -10.96
CA HIS A 85 -10.18 -26.45 -12.36
C HIS A 85 -9.80 -25.28 -13.28
N ALA A 86 -9.63 -24.07 -12.76
CA ALA A 86 -9.19 -22.90 -13.53
C ALA A 86 -7.68 -22.86 -13.79
N GLY A 87 -6.90 -23.80 -13.26
CA GLY A 87 -5.46 -23.93 -13.52
C GLY A 87 -4.56 -22.95 -12.74
N MET A 88 -5.11 -22.15 -11.81
CA MET A 88 -4.33 -21.19 -11.01
C MET A 88 -3.90 -21.79 -9.67
N ILE A 89 -3.25 -22.94 -9.70
CA ILE A 89 -2.77 -23.64 -8.51
C ILE A 89 -1.35 -23.16 -8.20
N VAL A 90 -1.14 -22.73 -6.94
CA VAL A 90 0.19 -22.31 -6.47
C VAL A 90 1.08 -23.54 -6.31
N PRO A 91 2.28 -23.64 -6.95
CA PRO A 91 3.18 -24.76 -6.84
C PRO A 91 3.63 -25.03 -5.40
N ALA A 92 3.81 -26.28 -5.01
CA ALA A 92 4.20 -26.68 -3.65
C ALA A 92 5.48 -26.00 -3.12
N PRO A 93 6.55 -25.80 -3.90
CA PRO A 93 7.72 -25.04 -3.44
C PRO A 93 7.38 -23.60 -3.04
N VAL A 94 6.50 -22.93 -3.81
CA VAL A 94 6.04 -21.57 -3.53
C VAL A 94 5.20 -21.54 -2.25
N GLN A 95 4.32 -22.52 -2.05
CA GLN A 95 3.55 -22.64 -0.81
C GLN A 95 4.46 -22.81 0.41
N ARG A 96 5.53 -23.62 0.31
CA ARG A 96 6.52 -23.75 1.39
C ARG A 96 7.26 -22.46 1.69
N ALA A 97 7.61 -21.68 0.66
CA ALA A 97 8.23 -20.37 0.82
C ALA A 97 7.29 -19.40 1.55
N LEU A 98 5.98 -19.41 1.22
CA LEU A 98 4.97 -18.61 1.92
C LEU A 98 4.86 -19.02 3.39
N ILE A 99 4.81 -20.32 3.69
CA ILE A 99 4.72 -20.82 5.06
C ILE A 99 5.94 -20.39 5.87
N ALA A 100 7.15 -20.50 5.31
CA ALA A 100 8.37 -20.06 5.96
C ALA A 100 8.35 -18.56 6.25
N ALA A 101 7.94 -17.75 5.27
CA ALA A 101 7.85 -16.29 5.43
C ALA A 101 6.76 -15.86 6.43
N LEU A 102 5.63 -16.56 6.49
CA LEU A 102 4.58 -16.29 7.48
C LEU A 102 5.03 -16.66 8.92
N GLY A 103 6.01 -17.52 9.08
CA GLY A 103 6.60 -17.89 10.38
C GLY A 103 7.77 -17.00 10.83
N ASP A 104 8.14 -15.99 10.04
CA ASP A 104 9.27 -15.09 10.34
C ASP A 104 8.80 -13.63 10.39
N GLU A 105 8.51 -13.14 11.58
CA GLU A 105 8.14 -11.75 11.80
C GLU A 105 9.33 -10.78 11.74
N ALA A 106 10.55 -11.28 11.98
CA ALA A 106 11.74 -10.44 12.04
C ALA A 106 12.04 -9.78 10.68
N HIS A 107 11.90 -10.52 9.57
CA HIS A 107 12.11 -9.93 8.24
C HIS A 107 11.02 -8.90 7.88
N VAL A 108 9.78 -9.07 8.35
CA VAL A 108 8.68 -8.13 8.13
C VAL A 108 9.00 -6.81 8.84
N ALA A 109 9.42 -6.88 10.11
CA ALA A 109 9.81 -5.70 10.87
C ALA A 109 11.00 -4.97 10.20
N ALA A 110 12.05 -5.70 9.82
CA ALA A 110 13.22 -5.13 9.14
C ALA A 110 12.86 -4.48 7.79
N GLN A 111 11.98 -5.09 7.03
CA GLN A 111 11.51 -4.51 5.76
C GLN A 111 10.63 -3.27 5.99
N LYS A 112 9.76 -3.30 7.01
CA LYS A 112 8.94 -2.15 7.39
C LYS A 112 9.82 -0.98 7.83
N ASP A 113 10.89 -1.22 8.57
CA ASP A 113 11.83 -0.16 9.00
C ASP A 113 12.53 0.50 7.81
N LYS A 114 12.93 -0.25 6.79
CA LYS A 114 13.46 0.32 5.53
C LYS A 114 12.45 1.22 4.85
N TYR A 115 11.20 0.77 4.70
CA TYR A 115 10.14 1.60 4.11
C TYR A 115 9.82 2.84 4.96
N ARG A 116 9.91 2.72 6.28
CA ARG A 116 9.73 3.86 7.19
C ARG A 116 10.81 4.92 6.96
N ALA A 117 12.08 4.52 6.93
CA ALA A 117 13.19 5.44 6.68
C ALA A 117 13.02 6.16 5.33
N ARG A 118 12.69 5.43 4.27
CA ARG A 118 12.42 6.00 2.94
C ARG A 118 11.25 6.98 2.96
N ARG A 119 10.16 6.60 3.65
CA ARG A 119 8.98 7.43 3.80
C ARG A 119 9.30 8.74 4.51
N GLU A 120 10.01 8.68 5.63
CA GLU A 120 10.42 9.87 6.40
C GLU A 120 11.30 10.79 5.56
N THR A 121 12.28 10.25 4.83
CA THR A 121 13.17 11.01 3.92
C THR A 121 12.35 11.72 2.82
N LEU A 122 11.45 11.01 2.14
CA LEU A 122 10.65 11.62 1.08
C LEU A 122 9.62 12.61 1.61
N LEU A 123 9.00 12.33 2.75
CA LEU A 123 8.06 13.28 3.38
C LEU A 123 8.75 14.59 3.75
N ALA A 124 9.96 14.52 4.35
CA ALA A 124 10.74 15.71 4.67
C ALA A 124 11.03 16.54 3.40
N ALA A 125 11.55 15.90 2.34
CA ALA A 125 11.86 16.57 1.08
C ALA A 125 10.63 17.15 0.39
N ILE A 126 9.51 16.40 0.37
CA ILE A 126 8.25 16.88 -0.22
C ILE A 126 7.72 18.06 0.60
N THR A 127 7.76 17.99 1.94
CA THR A 127 7.31 19.08 2.80
C THR A 127 8.17 20.32 2.60
N GLU A 128 9.48 20.19 2.46
CA GLU A 128 10.40 21.31 2.20
C GLU A 128 10.16 21.90 0.82
N ALA A 129 10.07 21.05 -0.22
CA ALA A 129 9.71 21.49 -1.57
C ALA A 129 8.32 22.17 -1.62
N LEU A 130 7.38 21.69 -0.80
CA LEU A 130 6.05 22.27 -0.68
C LEU A 130 6.06 23.57 0.13
N LEU A 131 6.85 23.69 1.19
CA LEU A 131 6.98 24.94 1.96
C LEU A 131 7.51 26.07 1.08
N ALA A 132 8.46 25.81 0.20
CA ALA A 132 8.94 26.78 -0.76
C ALA A 132 7.92 27.07 -1.88
N ALA A 133 7.14 26.07 -2.31
CA ALA A 133 6.03 26.23 -3.26
C ALA A 133 4.76 26.80 -2.58
N ILE A 134 4.55 26.57 -1.26
CA ILE A 134 3.44 27.14 -0.45
C ILE A 134 3.54 28.67 -0.37
N THR A 135 4.72 29.23 -0.43
CA THR A 135 4.86 30.67 -0.65
C THR A 135 4.26 31.09 -1.99
N ALA A 136 3.99 30.14 -2.89
CA ALA A 136 3.42 30.36 -4.22
C ALA A 136 2.11 29.60 -4.54
N ALA A 137 1.80 28.38 -4.01
CA ALA A 137 0.62 27.58 -4.47
C ALA A 137 0.15 26.38 -3.60
N GLY A 138 0.57 26.19 -2.35
CA GLY A 138 -0.08 25.26 -1.41
C GLY A 138 -0.16 23.76 -1.73
N GLY A 139 0.95 23.05 -1.75
CA GLY A 139 0.94 21.59 -1.93
C GLY A 139 0.99 20.80 -0.60
N ARG A 140 0.55 19.52 -0.58
CA ARG A 140 0.50 18.66 0.60
C ARG A 140 0.50 17.17 0.27
N VAL A 141 0.91 16.33 1.25
CA VAL A 141 0.70 14.88 1.23
C VAL A 141 -0.54 14.55 2.02
N GLU A 142 -1.46 13.83 1.42
CA GLU A 142 -2.74 13.46 2.02
C GLU A 142 -2.94 11.94 2.01
N ASN A 143 -3.76 11.44 2.94
CA ASN A 143 -4.24 10.05 2.95
C ASN A 143 -3.12 9.01 2.74
N SER A 144 -1.94 9.23 3.35
CA SER A 144 -0.76 8.37 3.20
C SER A 144 -0.39 7.64 4.50
N GLU A 145 -1.40 7.22 5.27
CA GLU A 145 -1.25 6.55 6.56
C GLU A 145 -1.03 5.03 6.43
N ALA A 146 -1.02 4.51 5.19
CA ALA A 146 -0.77 3.09 4.93
C ALA A 146 -0.16 2.86 3.55
N GLY A 147 0.40 1.67 3.34
CA GLY A 147 0.94 1.21 2.07
C GLY A 147 2.35 1.72 1.77
N LEU A 148 2.74 1.61 0.51
CA LEU A 148 4.07 1.90 -0.02
C LEU A 148 4.10 3.14 -0.91
N TYR A 149 3.14 4.03 -0.77
CA TYR A 149 2.99 5.19 -1.64
C TYR A 149 2.71 6.44 -0.84
N LEU A 150 3.17 7.58 -1.37
CA LEU A 150 2.74 8.90 -0.93
C LEU A 150 1.76 9.46 -1.97
N TRP A 151 0.59 9.87 -1.51
CA TRP A 151 -0.41 10.56 -2.31
C TRP A 151 -0.19 12.05 -2.16
N THR A 152 0.37 12.67 -3.20
CA THR A 152 0.96 14.00 -3.13
C THR A 152 0.29 14.93 -4.11
N THR A 153 -0.04 16.15 -3.69
CA THR A 153 -0.44 17.24 -4.57
C THR A 153 0.56 18.40 -4.45
N PHE A 154 0.83 19.04 -5.58
CA PHE A 154 1.62 20.28 -5.66
C PHE A 154 0.74 21.50 -5.96
N GLY A 155 -0.59 21.37 -5.80
CA GLY A 155 -1.54 22.44 -6.04
C GLY A 155 -1.76 22.75 -7.54
N GLU A 156 -1.34 21.84 -8.41
CA GLU A 156 -1.43 21.95 -9.86
C GLU A 156 -2.06 20.69 -10.47
N ASP A 157 -2.36 20.72 -11.75
CA ASP A 157 -2.86 19.54 -12.48
C ASP A 157 -1.88 18.36 -12.43
N THR A 158 -2.41 17.13 -12.45
CA THR A 158 -1.63 15.88 -12.45
C THR A 158 -0.49 15.90 -13.49
N TRP A 159 -0.77 16.30 -14.72
CA TRP A 159 0.22 16.23 -15.79
C TRP A 159 1.30 17.30 -15.64
N ALA A 160 0.97 18.49 -15.10
CA ALA A 160 1.95 19.50 -14.72
C ALA A 160 2.89 18.97 -13.64
N SER A 161 2.35 18.30 -12.61
CA SER A 161 3.13 17.65 -11.55
C SER A 161 4.02 16.52 -12.10
N ILE A 162 3.51 15.69 -13.02
CA ILE A 162 4.29 14.64 -13.69
C ILE A 162 5.43 15.24 -14.50
N GLU A 163 5.18 16.30 -15.28
CA GLU A 163 6.21 16.98 -16.06
C GLU A 163 7.30 17.60 -15.15
N ARG A 164 6.90 18.25 -14.06
CA ARG A 164 7.82 18.79 -13.05
C ARG A 164 8.72 17.70 -12.48
N LEU A 165 8.14 16.60 -12.01
CA LEU A 165 8.88 15.49 -11.44
C LEU A 165 9.80 14.82 -12.47
N ALA A 166 9.35 14.69 -13.72
CA ALA A 166 10.15 14.12 -14.79
C ALA A 166 11.39 14.98 -15.13
N LYS A 167 11.28 16.32 -15.08
CA LYS A 167 12.44 17.24 -15.23
C LYS A 167 13.48 17.03 -14.12
N LEU A 168 13.05 16.58 -12.94
CA LEU A 168 13.91 16.21 -11.83
C LEU A 168 14.42 14.75 -11.94
N GLY A 169 14.03 14.01 -12.98
CA GLY A 169 14.35 12.59 -13.15
C GLY A 169 13.59 11.67 -12.16
N ILE A 170 12.43 12.12 -11.70
CA ILE A 170 11.56 11.37 -10.78
C ILE A 170 10.34 10.87 -11.55
N VAL A 171 10.11 9.55 -11.53
CA VAL A 171 8.93 8.94 -12.14
C VAL A 171 7.87 8.72 -11.07
N ALA A 172 6.67 9.27 -11.30
CA ALA A 172 5.50 9.12 -10.42
C ALA A 172 4.29 8.60 -11.20
N GLY A 173 3.33 8.03 -10.51
CA GLY A 173 2.07 7.59 -11.11
C GLY A 173 1.07 8.75 -11.18
N PRO A 174 0.44 9.01 -12.35
CA PRO A 174 -0.59 10.03 -12.46
C PRO A 174 -1.82 9.71 -11.62
N GLY A 175 -2.30 10.67 -10.84
CA GLY A 175 -3.46 10.51 -9.98
C GLY A 175 -4.75 10.26 -10.75
N VAL A 176 -4.90 10.84 -11.95
CA VAL A 176 -6.05 10.61 -12.82
C VAL A 176 -6.30 9.14 -13.17
N PHE A 177 -5.30 8.26 -13.04
CA PHE A 177 -5.48 6.82 -13.24
C PHE A 177 -6.31 6.16 -12.14
N TYR A 178 -6.58 6.87 -11.04
CA TYR A 178 -7.34 6.42 -9.88
C TYR A 178 -8.73 7.06 -9.79
N GLY A 179 -9.15 7.78 -10.82
CA GLY A 179 -10.45 8.46 -10.91
C GLY A 179 -10.31 9.98 -11.00
N GLU A 180 -11.45 10.64 -11.22
CA GLU A 180 -11.51 12.10 -11.44
C GLU A 180 -10.99 12.90 -10.24
N ASP A 181 -11.24 12.42 -9.01
CA ASP A 181 -10.75 13.05 -7.78
C ASP A 181 -9.21 13.04 -7.67
N GLY A 182 -8.54 12.21 -8.48
CA GLY A 182 -7.09 12.15 -8.58
C GLY A 182 -6.45 13.24 -9.46
N ALA A 183 -7.23 14.09 -10.12
CA ALA A 183 -6.74 15.03 -11.14
C ALA A 183 -5.69 16.07 -10.65
N GLY A 184 -5.64 16.34 -9.34
CA GLY A 184 -4.64 17.24 -8.72
C GLY A 184 -3.51 16.50 -8.00
N TYR A 185 -3.36 15.18 -8.18
CA TYR A 185 -2.45 14.35 -7.39
C TYR A 185 -1.50 13.53 -8.24
N VAL A 186 -0.40 13.11 -7.61
CA VAL A 186 0.53 12.09 -8.10
C VAL A 186 0.82 11.07 -7.01
N ARG A 187 1.11 9.82 -7.42
CA ARG A 187 1.49 8.74 -6.52
C ARG A 187 3.00 8.49 -6.59
N ILE A 188 3.70 8.72 -5.49
CA ILE A 188 5.14 8.50 -5.35
C ILE A 188 5.38 7.18 -4.59
N ALA A 189 6.20 6.28 -5.16
CA ALA A 189 6.46 4.96 -4.58
C ALA A 189 7.67 4.99 -3.64
N LEU A 190 7.60 4.23 -2.52
CA LEU A 190 8.69 4.01 -1.56
C LEU A 190 9.54 2.76 -1.91
N THR A 191 9.34 2.18 -3.09
CA THR A 191 9.93 0.88 -3.49
C THR A 191 11.26 0.99 -4.22
N ALA A 192 11.73 2.19 -4.54
CA ALA A 192 13.03 2.44 -5.14
C ALA A 192 14.18 2.09 -4.16
N SER A 193 15.42 2.07 -4.62
CA SER A 193 16.59 1.88 -3.76
C SER A 193 16.78 3.05 -2.79
N ASP A 194 17.51 2.85 -1.69
CA ASP A 194 17.79 3.92 -0.73
C ASP A 194 18.58 5.06 -1.39
N GLU A 195 19.48 4.72 -2.32
CA GLU A 195 20.25 5.70 -3.11
C GLU A 195 19.36 6.54 -4.02
N ASP A 196 18.38 5.91 -4.71
CA ASP A 196 17.45 6.63 -5.58
C ASP A 196 16.50 7.53 -4.78
N ILE A 197 16.07 7.07 -3.60
CA ILE A 197 15.26 7.88 -2.68
C ILE A 197 16.04 9.11 -2.20
N ALA A 198 17.32 8.95 -1.81
CA ALA A 198 18.16 10.06 -1.41
C ALA A 198 18.34 11.08 -2.56
N LYS A 199 18.66 10.61 -3.77
CA LYS A 199 18.77 11.46 -4.97
C LYS A 199 17.47 12.22 -5.29
N ALA A 200 16.32 11.54 -5.16
CA ALA A 200 15.02 12.16 -5.39
C ALA A 200 14.74 13.26 -4.36
N SER A 201 15.07 12.98 -3.07
CA SER A 201 14.96 13.95 -1.98
C SER A 201 15.80 15.20 -2.23
N GLU A 202 17.10 15.03 -2.56
CA GLU A 202 18.01 16.14 -2.87
C GLU A 202 17.50 17.02 -4.01
N ARG A 203 17.01 16.40 -5.11
CA ARG A 203 16.48 17.10 -6.29
C ARG A 203 15.19 17.85 -5.99
N LEU A 204 14.29 17.26 -5.19
CA LEU A 204 13.07 17.93 -4.75
C LEU A 204 13.41 19.16 -3.90
N THR A 205 14.29 19.01 -2.91
CA THR A 205 14.74 20.12 -2.06
C THR A 205 15.40 21.23 -2.86
N ALA A 206 16.31 20.88 -3.79
CA ALA A 206 16.97 21.85 -4.66
C ALA A 206 16.02 22.60 -5.61
N SER A 207 14.87 21.98 -5.97
CA SER A 207 13.86 22.61 -6.84
C SER A 207 12.95 23.60 -6.09
N ALA A 208 13.04 23.65 -4.78
CA ALA A 208 12.23 24.49 -3.90
C ALA A 208 12.84 25.89 -3.65
N GLY A 209 14.11 26.09 -3.96
CA GLY A 209 14.86 27.37 -3.89
C GLY A 209 15.01 28.04 -5.22
#